data_885fa3095aa3c05a1addfe3c2fae6df4
#
_entry.id   885fa3095aa3c05a1addfe3c2fae6df4
#
_cell.length_a   1.000
_cell.length_b   1.000
_cell.length_c   1.000
_cell.angle_alpha   90.00
_cell.angle_beta   90.00
_cell.angle_gamma   90.00
#
_symmetry.space_group_name_H-M   'P 1'
#
loop_
_entity.id
_entity.type
_entity.pdbx_description
1 polymer ?
#
loop_
_entity_poly.entity_id
_entity_poly.type
_entity_poly.pdbx_seq_one_letter_code
_entity_poly.pdbx_strand_id
1 'polypeptide(L)'
;MHTVLVAAGVLFRGGRVLLTQRKKGAHLAELWEFPGGKVEPGEDPKDALVRELREEIGVEARVGGVLCVTFHRYVDAGKAVLLLFYEVTLAEGSPEPRPLDVAALEWAGPEALDPARFPPADHEVLAAVRDRLPRGGKP
;
A
#
# COMPACT_ATOMS: atom_id res chain seq x y z
N MET A 1 7.77 22.31 6.93
CA MET A 1 7.25 21.28 6.03
C MET A 1 5.88 20.82 6.53
N HIS A 2 5.00 20.47 5.62
CA HIS A 2 3.68 20.01 6.01
C HIS A 2 3.63 18.47 6.00
N THR A 3 2.67 17.91 6.72
CA THR A 3 2.47 16.47 6.78
C THR A 3 1.31 16.05 5.87
N VAL A 4 1.59 15.07 5.02
CA VAL A 4 0.58 14.47 4.16
C VAL A 4 0.07 13.20 4.84
N LEU A 5 -1.25 13.05 4.93
CA LEU A 5 -1.86 11.84 5.47
C LEU A 5 -2.16 10.89 4.31
N VAL A 6 -1.68 9.65 4.41
CA VAL A 6 -1.85 8.64 3.37
C VAL A 6 -2.43 7.37 3.99
N ALA A 7 -3.38 6.75 3.29
CA ALA A 7 -3.93 5.47 3.68
C ALA A 7 -3.51 4.42 2.65
N ALA A 8 -2.99 3.30 3.11
CA ALA A 8 -2.53 2.22 2.23
C ALA A 8 -3.18 0.90 2.64
N GLY A 9 -3.35 0.00 1.68
CA GLY A 9 -4.02 -1.27 1.88
C GLY A 9 -3.08 -2.45 1.80
N VAL A 10 -3.19 -3.34 2.77
CA VAL A 10 -2.44 -4.60 2.80
C VAL A 10 -3.44 -5.71 2.52
N LEU A 11 -3.40 -6.22 1.29
CA LEU A 11 -4.35 -7.24 0.80
C LEU A 11 -3.62 -8.57 0.68
N PHE A 12 -3.96 -9.51 1.55
CA PHE A 12 -3.35 -10.84 1.58
C PHE A 12 -4.16 -11.82 0.73
N ARG A 13 -3.47 -12.68 -0.01
CA ARG A 13 -4.10 -13.75 -0.78
C ARG A 13 -3.09 -14.87 -1.03
N GLY A 14 -3.45 -16.08 -0.63
CA GLY A 14 -2.65 -17.29 -0.96
C GLY A 14 -1.20 -17.22 -0.54
N GLY A 15 -0.91 -16.69 0.64
CA GLY A 15 0.46 -16.57 1.12
C GLY A 15 1.24 -15.43 0.49
N ARG A 16 0.55 -14.51 -0.19
CA ARG A 16 1.16 -13.37 -0.87
C ARG A 16 0.42 -12.10 -0.52
N VAL A 17 1.02 -10.97 -0.83
CA VAL A 17 0.44 -9.64 -0.59
C VAL A 17 0.50 -8.83 -1.87
N LEU A 18 -0.51 -8.00 -2.10
CA LEU A 18 -0.59 -7.20 -3.32
C LEU A 18 0.26 -5.95 -3.21
N LEU A 19 1.15 -5.76 -4.18
CA LEU A 19 1.98 -4.56 -4.32
C LEU A 19 1.65 -3.88 -5.63
N THR A 20 1.85 -2.55 -5.67
CA THR A 20 1.75 -1.77 -6.88
C THR A 20 3.05 -1.04 -7.12
N GLN A 21 3.39 -0.80 -8.38
CA GLN A 21 4.61 -0.07 -8.74
C GLN A 21 4.25 1.36 -9.10
N ARG A 22 5.01 2.31 -8.55
CA ARG A 22 4.81 3.73 -8.81
C ARG A 22 5.18 4.06 -10.25
N LYS A 23 4.38 4.94 -10.87
CA LYS A 23 4.57 5.31 -12.27
C LYS A 23 5.83 6.14 -12.46
N LYS A 24 6.37 6.14 -13.67
CA LYS A 24 7.47 7.03 -14.05
C LYS A 24 7.01 8.47 -13.90
N GLY A 25 7.92 9.34 -13.46
CA GLY A 25 7.64 10.75 -13.24
C GLY A 25 7.05 11.08 -11.88
N ALA A 26 6.62 10.09 -11.12
CA ALA A 26 6.16 10.31 -9.76
C ALA A 26 7.36 10.43 -8.80
N HIS A 27 7.14 11.01 -7.62
CA HIS A 27 8.14 11.00 -6.57
C HIS A 27 8.46 9.54 -6.20
N LEU A 28 9.73 9.19 -6.12
CA LEU A 28 10.19 7.81 -5.87
C LEU A 28 9.66 6.84 -6.92
N ALA A 29 9.72 7.26 -8.19
CA ALA A 29 9.23 6.48 -9.32
C ALA A 29 9.84 5.08 -9.38
N GLU A 30 9.05 4.13 -9.87
CA GLU A 30 9.44 2.73 -10.10
C GLU A 30 9.68 1.90 -8.85
N LEU A 31 9.57 2.49 -7.66
CA LEU A 31 9.56 1.71 -6.43
C LEU A 31 8.19 1.05 -6.25
N TRP A 32 8.19 0.00 -5.47
CA TRP A 32 6.95 -0.71 -5.14
C TRP A 32 6.37 -0.20 -3.83
N GLU A 33 5.06 -0.39 -3.66
CA GLU A 33 4.37 0.06 -2.45
C GLU A 33 3.09 -0.74 -2.25
N PHE A 34 2.50 -0.59 -1.08
CA PHE A 34 1.15 -1.08 -0.84
C PHE A 34 0.18 -0.06 -1.45
N PRO A 35 -0.85 -0.51 -2.20
CA PRO A 35 -1.72 0.42 -2.90
C PRO A 35 -2.49 1.32 -1.95
N GLY A 36 -2.74 2.56 -2.38
CA GLY A 36 -3.43 3.55 -1.58
C GLY A 36 -3.13 4.95 -2.07
N GLY A 37 -3.41 5.94 -1.25
CA GLY A 37 -3.16 7.32 -1.64
C GLY A 37 -3.51 8.32 -0.56
N LYS A 38 -3.48 9.59 -0.95
CA LYS A 38 -3.72 10.70 -0.03
C LYS A 38 -5.15 10.75 0.49
N VAL A 39 -5.26 11.05 1.77
CA VAL A 39 -6.55 11.33 2.40
C VAL A 39 -6.84 12.81 2.20
N GLU A 40 -8.01 13.13 1.65
CA GLU A 40 -8.38 14.50 1.39
C GLU A 40 -8.85 15.18 2.68
N PRO A 41 -8.79 16.53 2.77
CA PRO A 41 -9.28 17.23 3.96
C PRO A 41 -10.70 16.84 4.29
N GLY A 42 -10.92 16.46 5.56
CA GLY A 42 -12.25 16.05 6.03
C GLY A 42 -12.69 14.65 5.63
N GLU A 43 -11.87 13.94 4.87
CA GLU A 43 -12.19 12.59 4.43
C GLU A 43 -11.76 11.56 5.49
N ASP A 44 -12.61 10.57 5.75
CA ASP A 44 -12.24 9.44 6.60
C ASP A 44 -11.16 8.63 5.88
N PRO A 45 -10.04 8.29 6.55
CA PRO A 45 -8.97 7.52 5.91
C PRO A 45 -9.43 6.20 5.29
N LYS A 46 -10.40 5.51 5.90
CA LYS A 46 -10.92 4.27 5.31
C LYS A 46 -11.67 4.52 4.02
N ASP A 47 -12.44 5.60 3.97
CA ASP A 47 -13.16 5.98 2.74
C ASP A 47 -12.17 6.39 1.66
N ALA A 48 -11.12 7.10 2.04
CA ALA A 48 -10.05 7.47 1.12
C ALA A 48 -9.42 6.23 0.49
N LEU A 49 -9.15 5.22 1.32
CA LEU A 49 -8.55 3.99 0.83
C LEU A 49 -9.47 3.25 -0.13
N VAL A 50 -10.76 3.16 0.18
CA VAL A 50 -11.73 2.54 -0.74
C VAL A 50 -11.70 3.26 -2.09
N ARG A 51 -11.71 4.59 -2.07
CA ARG A 51 -11.68 5.42 -3.28
C ARG A 51 -10.39 5.20 -4.07
N GLU A 52 -9.24 5.26 -3.39
CA GLU A 52 -7.95 5.11 -4.05
C GLU A 52 -7.78 3.72 -4.69
N LEU A 53 -8.21 2.67 -3.99
CA LEU A 53 -8.10 1.32 -4.54
C LEU A 53 -9.00 1.13 -5.75
N ARG A 54 -10.16 1.78 -5.77
CA ARG A 54 -11.03 1.77 -6.94
C ARG A 54 -10.37 2.46 -8.12
N GLU A 55 -9.75 3.62 -7.88
CA GLU A 55 -9.10 4.41 -8.93
C GLU A 55 -7.84 3.73 -9.46
N GLU A 56 -7.02 3.19 -8.56
CA GLU A 56 -5.71 2.65 -8.94
C GLU A 56 -5.75 1.25 -9.50
N ILE A 57 -6.57 0.39 -8.92
CA ILE A 57 -6.55 -1.04 -9.29
C ILE A 57 -7.94 -1.63 -9.55
N GLY A 58 -8.98 -0.80 -9.54
CA GLY A 58 -10.31 -1.22 -10.00
C GLY A 58 -11.06 -2.19 -9.11
N VAL A 59 -10.76 -2.22 -7.82
CA VAL A 59 -11.42 -3.15 -6.89
C VAL A 59 -12.41 -2.44 -5.99
N GLU A 60 -13.33 -3.21 -5.41
CA GLU A 60 -14.19 -2.76 -4.32
C GLU A 60 -13.65 -3.38 -3.04
N ALA A 61 -13.07 -2.53 -2.19
CA ALA A 61 -12.36 -2.99 -1.00
C ALA A 61 -13.21 -2.86 0.26
N ARG A 62 -12.97 -3.79 1.19
CA ARG A 62 -13.44 -3.68 2.56
C ARG A 62 -12.24 -3.39 3.42
N VAL A 63 -12.25 -2.27 4.13
CA VAL A 63 -11.13 -1.83 4.96
C VAL A 63 -11.35 -2.32 6.38
N GLY A 64 -10.38 -3.08 6.88
CA GLY A 64 -10.39 -3.61 8.24
C GLY A 64 -9.62 -2.72 9.19
N GLY A 65 -8.91 -3.35 10.15
CA GLY A 65 -8.16 -2.63 11.16
C GLY A 65 -6.81 -2.14 10.68
N VAL A 66 -6.23 -1.23 11.45
CA VAL A 66 -4.88 -0.71 11.19
C VAL A 66 -3.87 -1.80 11.54
N LEU A 67 -2.98 -2.10 10.59
CA LEU A 67 -1.89 -3.03 10.80
C LEU A 67 -0.65 -2.33 11.33
N CYS A 68 -0.39 -1.11 10.85
CA CYS A 68 0.82 -0.37 11.17
C CYS A 68 0.62 1.10 10.87
N VAL A 69 1.30 1.97 11.63
CA VAL A 69 1.34 3.41 11.38
C VAL A 69 2.80 3.82 11.29
N THR A 70 3.17 4.54 10.24
CA THR A 70 4.55 5.01 10.09
C THR A 70 4.58 6.49 9.81
N PHE A 71 5.68 7.14 10.17
CA PHE A 71 5.91 8.55 9.90
C PHE A 71 7.30 8.70 9.31
N HIS A 72 7.40 9.45 8.21
CA HIS A 72 8.70 9.67 7.58
C HIS A 72 8.79 11.08 7.01
N ARG A 73 9.94 11.72 7.22
CA ARG A 73 10.23 13.04 6.63
C ARG A 73 11.03 12.84 5.35
N TYR A 74 10.45 13.28 4.23
CA TYR A 74 11.17 13.34 2.95
C TYR A 74 11.70 14.76 2.81
N VAL A 75 12.90 15.00 3.39
CA VAL A 75 13.48 16.33 3.48
C VAL A 75 13.65 16.96 2.09
N ASP A 76 14.17 16.18 1.14
CA ASP A 76 14.40 16.67 -0.22
C ASP A 76 13.11 17.08 -0.93
N ALA A 77 12.00 16.46 -0.58
CA ALA A 77 10.69 16.78 -1.16
C ALA A 77 9.93 17.82 -0.32
N GLY A 78 10.50 18.27 0.80
CA GLY A 78 9.90 19.30 1.66
C GLY A 78 8.61 18.84 2.33
N LYS A 79 8.44 17.53 2.57
CA LYS A 79 7.20 17.01 3.15
C LYS A 79 7.46 15.89 4.13
N ALA A 80 6.51 15.66 5.03
CA ALA A 80 6.45 14.49 5.88
C ALA A 80 5.20 13.68 5.50
N VAL A 81 5.24 12.38 5.73
CA VAL A 81 4.13 11.49 5.44
C VAL A 81 3.76 10.72 6.69
N LEU A 82 2.49 10.80 7.09
CA LEU A 82 1.92 9.94 8.12
C LEU A 82 1.12 8.87 7.38
N LEU A 83 1.55 7.62 7.48
CA LEU A 83 1.01 6.53 6.68
C LEU A 83 0.27 5.54 7.54
N LEU A 84 -1.02 5.33 7.23
CA LEU A 84 -1.86 4.35 7.91
C LEU A 84 -2.00 3.13 7.00
N PHE A 85 -1.49 1.98 7.47
CA PHE A 85 -1.62 0.72 6.73
C PHE A 85 -2.78 -0.07 7.31
N TYR A 86 -3.80 -0.31 6.49
CA TYR A 86 -4.98 -1.07 6.88
C TYR A 86 -4.97 -2.45 6.25
N GLU A 87 -5.43 -3.45 6.99
CA GLU A 87 -5.77 -4.73 6.38
C GLU A 87 -6.98 -4.54 5.49
N VAL A 88 -6.92 -5.12 4.28
CA VAL A 88 -7.98 -4.98 3.28
C VAL A 88 -8.38 -6.35 2.75
N THR A 89 -9.68 -6.53 2.55
CA THR A 89 -10.21 -7.67 1.81
C THR A 89 -11.04 -7.14 0.65
N LEU A 90 -11.27 -7.96 -0.37
CA LEU A 90 -12.13 -7.56 -1.47
C LEU A 90 -13.58 -7.85 -1.10
N ALA A 91 -14.47 -6.90 -1.42
CA ALA A 91 -15.90 -7.09 -1.24
C ALA A 91 -16.39 -8.20 -2.18
N GLU A 92 -17.44 -8.88 -1.78
CA GLU A 92 -18.06 -9.89 -2.63
C GLU A 92 -18.46 -9.25 -3.96
N GLY A 93 -18.11 -9.91 -5.06
CA GLY A 93 -18.39 -9.38 -6.39
C GLY A 93 -17.41 -8.34 -6.90
N SER A 94 -16.36 -8.03 -6.13
CA SER A 94 -15.35 -7.09 -6.61
C SER A 94 -14.64 -7.64 -7.83
N PRO A 95 -14.35 -6.77 -8.83
CA PRO A 95 -13.44 -7.17 -9.91
C PRO A 95 -12.06 -7.54 -9.35
N GLU A 96 -11.30 -8.31 -10.12
CA GLU A 96 -9.90 -8.61 -9.77
C GLU A 96 -9.04 -7.36 -9.96
N PRO A 97 -7.98 -7.21 -9.16
CA PRO A 97 -7.08 -6.06 -9.30
C PRO A 97 -6.47 -5.95 -10.70
N ARG A 98 -6.42 -4.74 -11.23
CA ARG A 98 -5.86 -4.41 -12.54
C ARG A 98 -5.04 -3.13 -12.43
N PRO A 99 -3.97 -2.96 -13.21
CA PRO A 99 -3.17 -1.73 -13.16
C PRO A 99 -3.84 -0.61 -13.95
N LEU A 100 -4.79 0.08 -13.34
CA LEU A 100 -5.50 1.19 -13.97
C LEU A 100 -4.72 2.50 -13.88
N ASP A 101 -4.15 2.81 -12.70
CA ASP A 101 -3.40 4.04 -12.49
C ASP A 101 -2.14 3.79 -11.68
N VAL A 102 -1.50 2.67 -11.93
CA VAL A 102 -0.18 2.31 -11.40
C VAL A 102 0.60 1.67 -12.55
N ALA A 103 1.92 1.59 -12.42
CA ALA A 103 2.73 1.03 -13.50
C ALA A 103 2.58 -0.48 -13.62
N ALA A 104 2.43 -1.18 -12.50
CA ALA A 104 2.33 -2.65 -12.48
C ALA A 104 1.76 -3.14 -11.18
N LEU A 105 1.34 -4.41 -11.16
CA LEU A 105 0.91 -5.13 -9.96
C LEU A 105 1.81 -6.34 -9.75
N GLU A 106 1.97 -6.72 -8.50
CA GLU A 106 2.69 -7.95 -8.15
C GLU A 106 2.04 -8.58 -6.90
N TRP A 107 1.78 -9.88 -6.96
CA TRP A 107 1.44 -10.64 -5.75
C TRP A 107 2.75 -11.18 -5.19
N ALA A 108 3.22 -10.58 -4.09
CA ALA A 108 4.56 -10.78 -3.56
C ALA A 108 4.57 -11.74 -2.38
N GLY A 109 5.49 -12.71 -2.43
CA GLY A 109 5.78 -13.54 -1.26
C GLY A 109 6.78 -12.84 -0.34
N PRO A 110 7.12 -13.46 0.80
CA PRO A 110 8.01 -12.82 1.78
C PRO A 110 9.36 -12.40 1.22
N GLU A 111 9.90 -13.16 0.28
CA GLU A 111 11.22 -12.90 -0.32
C GLU A 111 11.25 -11.61 -1.14
N ALA A 112 10.10 -11.14 -1.60
CA ALA A 112 10.00 -9.93 -2.39
C ALA A 112 9.84 -8.67 -1.54
N LEU A 113 9.74 -8.81 -0.23
CA LEU A 113 9.58 -7.68 0.70
C LEU A 113 10.94 -7.14 1.14
N ASP A 114 11.77 -6.81 0.15
CA ASP A 114 13.11 -6.26 0.34
C ASP A 114 12.99 -4.73 0.46
N PRO A 115 13.51 -4.12 1.54
CA PRO A 115 13.45 -2.65 1.70
C PRO A 115 13.96 -1.87 0.51
N ALA A 116 14.93 -2.42 -0.25
CA ALA A 116 15.47 -1.73 -1.42
C ALA A 116 14.43 -1.48 -2.52
N ARG A 117 13.32 -2.21 -2.50
CA ARG A 117 12.25 -2.08 -3.50
C ARG A 117 11.21 -1.03 -3.11
N PHE A 118 11.27 -0.49 -1.89
CA PHE A 118 10.21 0.33 -1.32
C PHE A 118 10.71 1.71 -0.90
N PRO A 119 9.84 2.74 -0.91
CA PRO A 119 10.18 4.02 -0.30
C PRO A 119 10.44 3.86 1.21
N PRO A 120 11.25 4.74 1.80
CA PRO A 120 11.56 4.66 3.24
C PRO A 120 10.33 4.61 4.16
N ALA A 121 9.24 5.30 3.80
CA ALA A 121 8.03 5.31 4.63
C ALA A 121 7.39 3.93 4.77
N ASP A 122 7.69 3.01 3.83
CA ASP A 122 7.13 1.65 3.83
C ASP A 122 8.03 0.62 4.51
N HIS A 123 9.24 1.01 4.93
CA HIS A 123 10.20 0.02 5.45
C HIS A 123 9.72 -0.64 6.74
N GLU A 124 9.14 0.13 7.62
CA GLU A 124 8.72 -0.37 8.94
C GLU A 124 7.60 -1.40 8.83
N VAL A 125 6.66 -1.22 7.90
CA VAL A 125 5.53 -2.12 7.73
C VAL A 125 5.94 -3.47 7.15
N LEU A 126 7.09 -3.55 6.47
CA LEU A 126 7.52 -4.79 5.83
C LEU A 126 7.65 -5.93 6.83
N ALA A 127 8.15 -5.67 8.04
CA ALA A 127 8.28 -6.70 9.08
C ALA A 127 6.89 -7.17 9.53
N ALA A 128 5.95 -6.26 9.74
CA ALA A 128 4.60 -6.61 10.16
C ALA A 128 3.89 -7.46 9.10
N VAL A 129 4.08 -7.12 7.83
CA VAL A 129 3.48 -7.87 6.72
C VAL A 129 4.14 -9.24 6.61
N ARG A 130 5.47 -9.29 6.70
CA ARG A 130 6.22 -10.55 6.60
C ARG A 130 5.79 -11.53 7.69
N ASP A 131 5.51 -11.03 8.90
CA ASP A 131 5.06 -11.86 10.01
C ASP A 131 3.69 -12.52 9.75
N ARG A 132 2.91 -11.95 8.84
CA ARG A 132 1.59 -12.48 8.49
C ARG A 132 1.64 -13.47 7.32
N LEU A 133 2.79 -13.63 6.66
CA LEU A 133 2.95 -14.50 5.50
C LEU A 133 3.59 -15.82 5.89
N PRO A 134 3.28 -16.92 5.16
CA PRO A 134 3.93 -18.21 5.40
C PRO A 134 5.43 -18.11 5.11
N ARG A 135 6.22 -18.79 5.93
CA ARG A 135 7.68 -18.79 5.78
C ARG A 135 8.14 -19.82 4.77
N GLY A 136 9.30 -19.52 4.14
CA GLY A 136 10.04 -20.50 3.35
C GLY A 136 9.25 -21.10 2.20
N GLY A 137 8.30 -20.37 1.67
CA GLY A 137 7.50 -20.88 0.56
C GLY A 137 6.58 -22.03 0.92
N LYS A 138 6.35 -22.26 2.19
CA LYS A 138 5.40 -23.27 2.64
C LYS A 138 3.99 -22.83 2.29
N PRO A 139 3.17 -23.73 1.77
CA PRO A 139 1.78 -23.39 1.50
C PRO A 139 0.97 -23.18 2.76
#